data_5630c7fc8b541b882cdfb539e71b51c0
#
_entry.id   5630c7fc8b541b882cdfb539e71b51c0
#
_cell.length_a   1.000
_cell.length_b   1.000
_cell.length_c   1.000
_cell.angle_alpha   90.00
_cell.angle_beta   90.00
_cell.angle_gamma   90.00
#
_symmetry.space_group_name_H-M   'P 1'
#
loop_
_entity.id
_entity.type
_entity.pdbx_description
1 polymer ?
#
loop_
_entity_poly.entity_id
_entity_poly.type
_entity_poly.pdbx_seq_one_letter_code
_entity_poly.pdbx_strand_id
1 'polypeptide(L)'
;MGIYNGNGNNAQDRVLGTSLIESAVGMENALAGLLTQEAEKFRRFNFANPTLEQIAEFDGQLVAILQAVCCIEETVETKLVVGLILRGDETP
;
A
#
# COMPACT_ATOMS: atom_id res chain seq x y z
N MET A 1 2.73 -12.45 -33.21
CA MET A 1 2.72 -12.09 -32.97
C MET A 1 2.81 -11.53 -32.81
N GLY A 2 2.66 -11.77 -33.01
CA GLY A 2 2.34 -11.30 -32.57
C GLY A 2 2.79 -10.28 -32.16
N ILE A 3 2.55 -9.61 -32.71
CA ILE A 3 2.98 -8.42 -32.21
C ILE A 3 2.28 -8.13 -30.94
N TYR A 4 3.05 -8.13 -29.96
CA TYR A 4 2.56 -7.62 -28.70
C TYR A 4 2.57 -6.11 -28.81
N ASN A 5 1.45 -5.50 -28.66
CA ASN A 5 1.41 -4.06 -28.83
C ASN A 5 1.64 -3.29 -27.55
N GLY A 6 1.95 -3.95 -26.46
CA GLY A 6 2.42 -3.29 -25.27
C GLY A 6 1.39 -2.46 -24.51
N ASN A 7 0.18 -2.43 -24.98
CA ASN A 7 -0.86 -1.58 -24.37
C ASN A 7 -1.89 -2.37 -23.60
N GLY A 8 -1.61 -3.63 -23.31
CA GLY A 8 -2.57 -4.44 -22.60
C GLY A 8 -3.82 -4.71 -23.39
N ASN A 9 -3.69 -4.80 -24.72
CA ASN A 9 -4.86 -4.96 -25.57
C ASN A 9 -5.34 -6.39 -25.67
N ASN A 10 -4.57 -7.38 -25.23
CA ASN A 10 -5.09 -8.73 -25.26
C ASN A 10 -5.80 -9.03 -23.94
N ALA A 11 -6.67 -10.05 -23.98
CA ALA A 11 -7.53 -10.36 -22.85
C ALA A 11 -6.74 -10.78 -21.61
N GLN A 12 -5.65 -11.51 -21.81
CA GLN A 12 -4.83 -11.96 -20.68
C GLN A 12 -4.17 -10.79 -19.96
N ASP A 13 -3.66 -9.82 -20.71
CA ASP A 13 -3.05 -8.65 -20.11
C ASP A 13 -4.06 -7.83 -19.34
N ARG A 14 -5.29 -7.73 -19.86
CA ARG A 14 -6.34 -7.00 -19.16
C ARG A 14 -6.72 -7.66 -17.86
N VAL A 15 -6.82 -8.99 -17.86
CA VAL A 15 -7.13 -9.73 -16.64
C VAL A 15 -6.03 -9.55 -15.62
N LEU A 16 -4.78 -9.66 -16.04
CA LEU A 16 -3.66 -9.46 -15.16
C LEU A 16 -3.63 -8.04 -14.61
N GLY A 17 -3.88 -7.07 -15.47
CA GLY A 17 -3.92 -5.67 -15.04
C GLY A 17 -5.00 -5.43 -13.99
N THR A 18 -6.19 -5.98 -14.21
CA THR A 18 -7.28 -5.87 -13.25
C THR A 18 -6.91 -6.52 -11.93
N SER A 19 -6.28 -7.70 -11.98
CA SER A 19 -5.84 -8.39 -10.76
C SER A 19 -4.83 -7.57 -9.97
N LEU A 20 -3.91 -6.91 -10.67
CA LEU A 20 -2.93 -6.05 -10.01
C LEU A 20 -3.59 -4.86 -9.33
N ILE A 21 -4.57 -4.25 -9.99
CA ILE A 21 -5.29 -3.12 -9.41
C ILE A 21 -6.07 -3.56 -8.18
N GLU A 22 -6.74 -4.70 -8.27
CA GLU A 22 -7.48 -5.25 -7.13
C GLU A 22 -6.55 -5.56 -5.97
N SER A 23 -5.36 -6.10 -6.26
CA SER A 23 -4.36 -6.36 -5.24
C SER A 23 -3.90 -5.06 -4.58
N ALA A 24 -3.71 -4.00 -5.36
CA ALA A 24 -3.31 -2.70 -4.82
C ALA A 24 -4.39 -2.13 -3.90
N VAL A 25 -5.66 -2.23 -4.32
CA VAL A 25 -6.78 -1.76 -3.49
C VAL A 25 -6.84 -2.56 -2.19
N GLY A 26 -6.64 -3.88 -2.27
CA GLY A 26 -6.61 -4.72 -1.08
C GLY A 26 -5.50 -4.34 -0.11
N MET A 27 -4.32 -4.03 -0.64
CA MET A 27 -3.21 -3.58 0.17
C MET A 27 -3.50 -2.24 0.85
N GLU A 28 -4.12 -1.31 0.12
CA GLU A 28 -4.50 -0.02 0.69
C GLU A 28 -5.52 -0.19 1.81
N ASN A 29 -6.50 -1.05 1.61
CA ASN A 29 -7.51 -1.31 2.64
C ASN A 29 -6.88 -1.93 3.89
N ALA A 30 -5.95 -2.87 3.71
CA ALA A 30 -5.25 -3.50 4.82
C ALA A 30 -4.39 -2.47 5.56
N LEU A 31 -3.74 -1.59 4.81
CA LEU A 31 -2.91 -0.53 5.40
C LEU A 31 -3.76 0.44 6.21
N ALA A 32 -4.91 0.84 5.68
CA ALA A 32 -5.82 1.72 6.40
C ALA A 32 -6.26 1.10 7.72
N GLY A 33 -6.56 -0.20 7.72
CA GLY A 33 -6.92 -0.92 8.94
C GLY A 33 -5.78 -0.94 9.95
N LEU A 34 -4.57 -1.18 9.48
CA LEU A 34 -3.39 -1.17 10.34
C LEU A 34 -3.17 0.20 10.96
N LEU A 35 -3.27 1.26 10.17
CA LEU A 35 -3.07 2.62 10.66
C LEU A 35 -4.14 2.99 11.69
N THR A 36 -5.37 2.55 11.49
CA THR A 36 -6.43 2.78 12.45
C THR A 36 -6.10 2.11 13.78
N GLN A 37 -5.62 0.88 13.75
CA GLN A 37 -5.23 0.16 14.96
C GLN A 37 -4.06 0.85 15.66
N GLU A 38 -3.08 1.34 14.90
CA GLU A 38 -1.93 2.01 15.49
C GLU A 38 -2.34 3.35 16.10
N ALA A 39 -3.25 4.07 15.47
CA ALA A 39 -3.77 5.32 16.04
C ALA A 39 -4.47 5.06 17.36
N GLU A 40 -5.23 3.95 17.47
CA GLU A 40 -5.92 3.59 18.69
C GLU A 40 -4.93 3.23 19.80
N LYS A 41 -3.87 2.52 19.46
CA LYS A 41 -2.81 2.20 20.41
C LYS A 41 -2.13 3.47 20.92
N PHE A 42 -1.88 4.40 20.03
CA PHE A 42 -1.25 5.67 20.38
C PHE A 42 -2.11 6.44 21.37
N ARG A 43 -3.41 6.49 21.10
CA ARG A 43 -4.35 7.18 21.97
C ARG A 43 -4.36 6.57 23.37
N ARG A 44 -4.42 5.24 23.45
CA ARG A 44 -4.39 4.54 24.74
C ARG A 44 -3.08 4.74 25.47
N PHE A 45 -1.99 4.75 24.72
CA PHE A 45 -0.68 4.98 25.30
C PHE A 45 -0.59 6.36 25.94
N ASN A 46 -1.09 7.38 25.27
CA ASN A 46 -1.08 8.74 25.82
C ASN A 46 -1.88 8.85 27.10
N PHE A 47 -3.01 8.17 27.20
CA PHE A 47 -3.84 8.21 28.40
C PHE A 47 -3.23 7.44 29.57
N ALA A 48 -2.24 6.62 29.32
CA ALA A 48 -1.62 5.81 30.38
C ALA A 48 -0.48 6.53 31.13
N ASN A 49 -0.23 7.80 30.82
CA ASN A 49 0.85 8.58 31.45
C ASN A 49 2.21 7.87 31.35
N PRO A 50 2.69 7.67 30.13
CA PRO A 50 3.92 6.89 29.94
C PRO A 50 5.17 7.60 30.49
N THR A 51 6.17 6.81 30.84
CA THR A 51 7.49 7.33 31.22
C THR A 51 8.25 7.77 29.97
N LEU A 52 9.33 8.53 30.16
CA LEU A 52 10.19 8.92 29.04
C LEU A 52 10.76 7.71 28.30
N GLU A 53 11.11 6.67 29.04
CA GLU A 53 11.63 5.44 28.43
C GLU A 53 10.58 4.77 27.55
N GLN A 54 9.34 4.71 28.05
CA GLN A 54 8.24 4.14 27.28
C GLN A 54 7.95 4.97 26.04
N ILE A 55 8.04 6.29 26.15
CA ILE A 55 7.84 7.18 24.99
C ILE A 55 8.91 6.92 23.94
N ALA A 56 10.18 6.77 24.36
CA ALA A 56 11.26 6.51 23.42
C ALA A 56 11.06 5.18 22.69
N GLU A 57 10.63 4.14 23.41
CA GLU A 57 10.35 2.85 22.81
C GLU A 57 9.21 2.95 21.79
N PHE A 58 8.15 3.66 22.15
CA PHE A 58 6.99 3.82 21.28
C PHE A 58 7.37 4.59 20.01
N ASP A 59 8.19 5.63 20.16
CA ASP A 59 8.67 6.40 19.01
C ASP A 59 9.44 5.51 18.04
N GLY A 60 10.28 4.61 18.56
CA GLY A 60 11.01 3.67 17.72
C GLY A 60 10.07 2.76 16.95
N GLN A 61 9.01 2.30 17.59
CA GLN A 61 7.99 1.48 16.92
C GLN A 61 7.27 2.26 15.84
N LEU A 62 6.93 3.52 16.12
CA LEU A 62 6.25 4.36 15.14
C LEU A 62 7.13 4.59 13.91
N VAL A 63 8.41 4.85 14.10
CA VAL A 63 9.33 5.03 12.98
C VAL A 63 9.36 3.77 12.11
N ALA A 64 9.45 2.60 12.75
CA ALA A 64 9.46 1.34 12.00
C ALA A 64 8.18 1.15 11.19
N ILE A 65 7.03 1.50 11.77
CA ILE A 65 5.74 1.41 11.08
C ILE A 65 5.70 2.37 9.91
N LEU A 66 6.16 3.60 10.09
CA LEU A 66 6.16 4.58 9.01
C LEU A 66 7.06 4.15 7.85
N GLN A 67 8.20 3.54 8.16
CA GLN A 67 9.08 3.00 7.12
C GLN A 67 8.40 1.87 6.36
N ALA A 68 7.69 0.98 7.06
CA ALA A 68 6.95 -0.09 6.42
C ALA A 68 5.83 0.45 5.55
N VAL A 69 5.12 1.49 6.01
CA VAL A 69 4.08 2.16 5.24
C VAL A 69 4.65 2.71 3.93
N CYS A 70 5.79 3.34 4.00
CA CYS A 70 6.45 3.89 2.82
C CYS A 70 6.70 2.79 1.78
N CYS A 71 7.23 1.65 2.20
CA CYS A 71 7.51 0.53 1.30
C CYS A 71 6.23 -0.04 0.70
N ILE A 72 5.17 -0.15 1.49
CA ILE A 72 3.88 -0.64 1.02
C ILE A 72 3.31 0.31 -0.04
N GLU A 73 3.37 1.61 0.22
CA GLU A 73 2.86 2.60 -0.71
C GLU A 73 3.60 2.57 -2.04
N GLU A 74 4.91 2.36 -2.02
CA GLU A 74 5.68 2.22 -3.25
C GLU A 74 5.24 1.00 -4.04
N THR A 75 4.97 -0.11 -3.35
CA THR A 75 4.50 -1.33 -3.99
C THR A 75 3.10 -1.13 -4.58
N VAL A 76 2.22 -0.46 -3.84
CA VAL A 76 0.87 -0.15 -4.32
C VAL A 76 0.93 0.69 -5.58
N GLU A 77 1.75 1.74 -5.56
CA GLU A 77 1.90 2.62 -6.71
C GLU A 77 2.38 1.84 -7.94
N THR A 78 3.39 0.98 -7.75
CA THR A 78 3.90 0.16 -8.84
C THR A 78 2.82 -0.74 -9.41
N LYS A 79 2.05 -1.40 -8.54
CA LYS A 79 0.96 -2.27 -8.98
C LYS A 79 -0.11 -1.51 -9.74
N LEU A 80 -0.43 -0.30 -9.31
CA LEU A 80 -1.43 0.51 -9.99
C LEU A 80 -0.95 0.93 -11.37
N VAL A 81 0.29 1.40 -11.47
CA VAL A 81 0.84 1.84 -12.75
C VAL A 81 0.91 0.68 -13.72
N VAL A 82 1.48 -0.44 -13.30
CA VAL A 82 1.61 -1.61 -14.17
C VAL A 82 0.23 -2.15 -14.52
N GLY A 83 -0.67 -2.19 -13.55
CA GLY A 83 -2.02 -2.67 -13.78
C GLY A 83 -2.78 -1.85 -14.80
N LEU A 84 -2.66 -0.52 -14.73
CA LEU A 84 -3.32 0.35 -15.71
C LEU A 84 -2.74 0.16 -17.10
N ILE A 85 -1.41 0.02 -17.20
CA ILE A 85 -0.78 -0.22 -18.48
C ILE A 85 -1.25 -1.54 -19.08
N LEU A 86 -1.26 -2.60 -18.28
CA LEU A 86 -1.67 -3.92 -18.75
C LEU A 86 -3.13 -3.97 -19.14
N ARG A 87 -3.97 -3.19 -18.48
CA ARG A 87 -5.38 -3.10 -18.81
C ARG A 87 -5.60 -2.33 -20.10
N GLY A 88 -4.61 -1.58 -20.55
CA GLY A 88 -4.74 -0.75 -21.74
C GLY A 88 -5.31 0.62 -21.44
N ASP A 89 -5.43 0.99 -20.18
CA ASP A 89 -5.90 2.32 -19.81
C ASP A 89 -4.81 3.34 -20.14
N GLU A 90 -5.24 4.44 -20.72
CA GLU A 90 -4.28 5.48 -21.03
C GLU A 90 -3.84 6.19 -19.77
N THR A 91 -2.55 6.37 -19.63
CA THR A 91 -2.06 7.22 -18.57
C THR A 91 -1.62 8.53 -19.17
N PRO A 92 -2.07 9.62 -18.61
CA PRO A 92 -1.70 10.94 -19.13
C PRO A 92 -0.21 11.19 -19.15
#